data_b28fdd656bf682e9b227be907ffc42e3
#
_entry.id   b28fdd656bf682e9b227be907ffc42e3
#
_cell.length_a   1.000
_cell.length_b   1.000
_cell.length_c   1.000
_cell.angle_alpha   90.00
_cell.angle_beta   90.00
_cell.angle_gamma   90.00
#
_symmetry.space_group_name_H-M   'P 1'
#
loop_
_entity.id
_entity.type
_entity.pdbx_description
1 polymer ?
#
loop_
_entity_poly.entity_id
_entity_poly.type
_entity_poly.pdbx_seq_one_letter_code
_entity_poly.pdbx_strand_id
1 'polypeptide(L)'
;MSEKLTLPTDVSIITTYRCQMRCKMCNIWEFPSDVKKEIEAKDLEILPQLKFANITGGEPFQRMDLEDIVEVAFKRAERVVISTSGWHYERALKLAERFPNIGIRVSIEGLAERNDDLRGRPGGFDRGLRLLLALSEMGVKDIGFGITVSNNNSDDMLWLYQLSKKMKLEFATATYHNSFYFHKDDNFVTNQDEVIANFKTLIAYLLKENNPKSWYRAFFNLGLINYIKGGKRMLPCEAGNANFFIEPYGDVYPCNGLEDKIWKESMGNIKDYTNFEDLWFSPQATRVRNLVKECPKNCWM
;
A
#
# COMPACT_ATOMS: atom_id res chain seq x y z
N MET A 1 16.80 26.66 6.07
CA MET A 1 16.06 26.58 7.36
C MET A 1 15.71 25.10 7.53
N SER A 2 16.18 24.41 8.59
CA SER A 2 15.75 23.05 8.87
C SER A 2 14.27 23.12 9.29
N GLU A 3 13.38 22.55 8.49
CA GLU A 3 11.99 22.38 8.92
C GLU A 3 11.99 21.64 10.26
N LYS A 4 11.23 22.17 11.21
CA LYS A 4 11.06 21.54 12.53
C LYS A 4 10.32 20.23 12.30
N LEU A 5 10.94 19.10 12.69
CA LEU A 5 10.30 17.80 12.62
C LEU A 5 8.96 17.83 13.39
N THR A 6 7.88 17.41 12.72
CA THR A 6 6.55 17.29 13.29
C THR A 6 6.18 15.82 13.46
N LEU A 7 5.04 15.56 14.10
CA LEU A 7 4.46 14.21 14.09
C LEU A 7 4.02 13.82 12.67
N PRO A 8 4.05 12.54 12.34
CA PRO A 8 3.66 12.06 11.01
C PRO A 8 2.16 12.23 10.77
N THR A 9 1.78 12.24 9.50
CA THR A 9 0.37 12.33 9.09
C THR A 9 -0.19 11.01 8.56
N ASP A 10 0.69 10.08 8.14
CA ASP A 10 0.29 8.88 7.41
C ASP A 10 1.00 7.64 7.96
N VAL A 11 0.26 6.54 8.10
CA VAL A 11 0.81 5.24 8.49
C VAL A 11 0.37 4.12 7.57
N SER A 12 1.27 3.18 7.29
CA SER A 12 0.92 1.88 6.74
C SER A 12 1.19 0.80 7.80
N ILE A 13 0.14 0.08 8.18
CA ILE A 13 0.18 -0.97 9.20
C ILE A 13 0.16 -2.32 8.51
N ILE A 14 1.29 -3.01 8.51
CA ILE A 14 1.41 -4.38 8.05
C ILE A 14 0.97 -5.28 9.21
N THR A 15 -0.28 -5.72 9.19
CA THR A 15 -0.87 -6.44 10.33
C THR A 15 -0.40 -7.89 10.46
N THR A 16 0.03 -8.51 9.37
CA THR A 16 0.47 -9.90 9.29
C THR A 16 1.28 -10.14 8.02
N TYR A 17 2.21 -11.09 8.04
CA TYR A 17 2.86 -11.60 6.82
C TYR A 17 2.16 -12.85 6.26
N ARG A 18 1.18 -13.40 6.96
CA ARG A 18 0.38 -14.53 6.47
C ARG A 18 -0.45 -14.10 5.26
N CYS A 19 -0.39 -14.88 4.17
CA CYS A 19 -1.14 -14.63 2.96
C CYS A 19 -1.52 -15.93 2.27
N GLN A 20 -2.74 -16.04 1.77
CA GLN A 20 -3.18 -17.18 0.97
C GLN A 20 -2.89 -17.02 -0.52
N MET A 21 -2.47 -15.82 -0.95
CA MET A 21 -2.07 -15.57 -2.34
C MET A 21 -0.63 -16.04 -2.59
N ARG A 22 -0.28 -16.22 -3.88
CA ARG A 22 1.05 -16.64 -4.34
C ARG A 22 1.53 -15.71 -5.45
N CYS A 23 1.48 -14.40 -5.16
CA CYS A 23 1.75 -13.36 -6.16
C CYS A 23 3.18 -13.45 -6.68
N LYS A 24 3.37 -13.36 -8.00
CA LYS A 24 4.69 -13.41 -8.63
C LYS A 24 5.60 -12.24 -8.23
N MET A 25 5.03 -11.10 -7.83
CA MET A 25 5.76 -9.92 -7.39
C MET A 25 6.08 -9.90 -5.88
N CYS A 26 5.68 -10.92 -5.12
CA CYS A 26 5.78 -10.89 -3.66
C CYS A 26 5.97 -12.30 -3.09
N ASN A 27 6.96 -12.49 -2.23
CA ASN A 27 7.25 -13.77 -1.57
C ASN A 27 6.85 -13.76 -0.08
N ILE A 28 6.11 -12.76 0.37
CA ILE A 28 5.73 -12.62 1.79
C ILE A 28 5.05 -13.88 2.37
N TRP A 29 4.34 -14.60 1.52
CA TRP A 29 3.62 -15.82 1.88
C TRP A 29 4.54 -17.01 2.23
N GLU A 30 5.82 -16.94 1.85
CA GLU A 30 6.86 -17.92 2.23
C GLU A 30 7.41 -17.64 3.64
N PHE A 31 7.16 -16.42 4.15
CA PHE A 31 7.68 -15.94 5.44
C PHE A 31 6.54 -15.52 6.37
N PRO A 32 5.60 -16.42 6.72
CA PRO A 32 4.44 -16.06 7.52
C PRO A 32 4.87 -15.62 8.92
N SER A 33 4.24 -14.56 9.42
CA SER A 33 4.46 -14.11 10.81
C SER A 33 3.91 -15.09 11.84
N ASP A 34 4.55 -15.13 13.01
CA ASP A 34 4.07 -15.85 14.17
C ASP A 34 2.90 -15.07 14.80
N VAL A 35 1.71 -15.66 14.75
CA VAL A 35 0.46 -15.05 15.25
C VAL A 35 0.59 -14.57 16.71
N LYS A 36 1.34 -15.28 17.54
CA LYS A 36 1.51 -14.94 18.97
C LYS A 36 2.37 -13.71 19.21
N LYS A 37 3.13 -13.28 18.20
CA LYS A 37 4.04 -12.13 18.27
C LYS A 37 3.53 -10.92 17.51
N GLU A 38 2.49 -11.10 16.69
CA GLU A 38 1.90 -9.99 15.94
C GLU A 38 1.40 -8.89 16.90
N ILE A 39 1.40 -7.65 16.43
CA ILE A 39 0.82 -6.51 17.15
C ILE A 39 -0.66 -6.79 17.45
N GLU A 40 -1.11 -6.33 18.61
CA GLU A 40 -2.51 -6.32 19.01
C GLU A 40 -3.10 -4.90 18.81
N ALA A 41 -4.41 -4.79 18.79
CA ALA A 41 -5.08 -3.49 18.66
C ALA A 41 -4.60 -2.47 19.72
N LYS A 42 -4.37 -2.92 20.97
CA LYS A 42 -3.86 -2.07 22.06
C LYS A 42 -2.50 -1.43 21.77
N ASP A 43 -1.63 -2.11 21.00
CA ASP A 43 -0.29 -1.60 20.67
C ASP A 43 -0.38 -0.38 19.74
N LEU A 44 -1.49 -0.23 19.02
CA LEU A 44 -1.76 0.89 18.13
C LEU A 44 -2.40 2.10 18.85
N GLU A 45 -2.79 1.96 20.10
CA GLU A 45 -3.43 3.05 20.85
C GLU A 45 -2.49 4.22 21.14
N ILE A 46 -1.19 4.01 21.10
CA ILE A 46 -0.19 5.08 21.29
C ILE A 46 -0.03 5.97 20.04
N LEU A 47 -0.56 5.56 18.87
CA LEU A 47 -0.43 6.33 17.64
C LEU A 47 -0.95 7.77 17.80
N PRO A 48 -0.29 8.76 17.16
CA PRO A 48 -0.77 10.13 17.16
C PRO A 48 -2.04 10.27 16.33
N GLN A 49 -2.61 11.47 16.30
CA GLN A 49 -3.67 11.76 15.34
C GLN A 49 -3.10 11.85 13.93
N LEU A 50 -3.63 11.05 13.04
CA LEU A 50 -3.18 10.88 11.66
C LEU A 50 -4.26 11.34 10.68
N LYS A 51 -3.85 11.73 9.48
CA LYS A 51 -4.79 11.97 8.37
C LYS A 51 -5.16 10.67 7.68
N PHE A 52 -4.23 9.73 7.61
CA PHE A 52 -4.41 8.51 6.85
C PHE A 52 -3.77 7.30 7.52
N ALA A 53 -4.51 6.19 7.55
CA ALA A 53 -4.01 4.88 7.92
C ALA A 53 -4.35 3.84 6.84
N ASN A 54 -3.32 3.19 6.30
CA ASN A 54 -3.50 2.05 5.38
C ASN A 54 -3.22 0.75 6.14
N ILE A 55 -4.23 -0.06 6.32
CA ILE A 55 -4.11 -1.41 6.89
C ILE A 55 -3.82 -2.37 5.74
N THR A 56 -2.68 -3.02 5.82
CA THR A 56 -2.18 -3.93 4.79
C THR A 56 -1.48 -5.13 5.44
N GLY A 57 -0.76 -5.92 4.65
CA GLY A 57 -0.04 -7.07 5.16
C GLY A 57 0.29 -8.05 4.05
N GLY A 58 0.39 -9.33 4.41
CA GLY A 58 0.15 -10.41 3.49
C GLY A 58 -1.31 -10.33 3.04
N GLU A 59 -2.21 -10.76 3.92
CA GLU A 59 -3.66 -10.52 3.73
C GLU A 59 -4.26 -10.15 5.09
N PRO A 60 -4.72 -8.90 5.30
CA PRO A 60 -5.25 -8.45 6.58
C PRO A 60 -6.41 -9.32 7.10
N PHE A 61 -7.26 -9.78 6.20
CA PHE A 61 -8.39 -10.64 6.55
C PHE A 61 -8.00 -12.06 7.01
N GLN A 62 -6.72 -12.40 7.07
CA GLN A 62 -6.23 -13.60 7.77
C GLN A 62 -6.27 -13.42 9.30
N ARG A 63 -6.32 -12.19 9.80
CA ARG A 63 -6.40 -11.90 11.23
C ARG A 63 -7.84 -12.03 11.74
N MET A 64 -8.01 -12.71 12.86
CA MET A 64 -9.33 -12.87 13.49
C MET A 64 -9.77 -11.62 14.25
N ASP A 65 -8.81 -10.83 14.72
CA ASP A 65 -8.95 -9.58 15.47
C ASP A 65 -8.84 -8.31 14.61
N LEU A 66 -9.00 -8.44 13.28
CA LEU A 66 -8.88 -7.31 12.34
C LEU A 66 -9.87 -6.19 12.69
N GLU A 67 -11.06 -6.52 13.16
CA GLU A 67 -12.07 -5.53 13.52
C GLU A 67 -11.62 -4.61 14.66
N ASP A 68 -10.91 -5.17 15.66
CA ASP A 68 -10.38 -4.40 16.78
C ASP A 68 -9.25 -3.46 16.33
N ILE A 69 -8.39 -3.93 15.41
CA ILE A 69 -7.34 -3.11 14.78
C ILE A 69 -7.98 -1.93 14.00
N VAL A 70 -9.01 -2.20 13.21
CA VAL A 70 -9.74 -1.18 12.44
C VAL A 70 -10.40 -0.17 13.37
N GLU A 71 -10.98 -0.62 14.48
CA GLU A 71 -11.61 0.27 15.45
C GLU A 71 -10.58 1.25 16.06
N VAL A 72 -9.40 0.77 16.45
CA VAL A 72 -8.33 1.64 16.95
C VAL A 72 -7.81 2.56 15.84
N ALA A 73 -7.65 2.05 14.62
CA ALA A 73 -7.23 2.88 13.49
C ALA A 73 -8.21 4.06 13.24
N PHE A 74 -9.52 3.85 13.34
CA PHE A 74 -10.51 4.94 13.24
C PHE A 74 -10.47 5.94 14.40
N LYS A 75 -10.00 5.53 15.59
CA LYS A 75 -9.77 6.47 16.70
C LYS A 75 -8.53 7.35 16.47
N ARG A 76 -7.59 6.90 15.62
CA ARG A 76 -6.29 7.53 15.41
C ARG A 76 -6.12 8.18 14.03
N ALA A 77 -6.99 7.89 13.05
CA ALA A 77 -6.87 8.43 11.70
C ALA A 77 -8.21 8.93 11.17
N GLU A 78 -8.18 10.05 10.46
CA GLU A 78 -9.35 10.63 9.80
C GLU A 78 -9.88 9.72 8.67
N ARG A 79 -8.97 9.03 7.99
CA ARG A 79 -9.30 8.09 6.90
C ARG A 79 -8.55 6.78 7.09
N VAL A 80 -9.29 5.69 7.10
CA VAL A 80 -8.76 4.32 7.20
C VAL A 80 -9.08 3.54 5.93
N VAL A 81 -8.07 2.93 5.34
CA VAL A 81 -8.19 2.09 4.13
C VAL A 81 -7.61 0.72 4.41
N ILE A 82 -8.25 -0.33 3.91
CA ILE A 82 -7.70 -1.69 3.87
C ILE A 82 -7.31 -2.06 2.45
N SER A 83 -6.08 -2.52 2.28
CA SER A 83 -5.60 -3.13 1.05
C SER A 83 -5.72 -4.66 1.16
N THR A 84 -6.45 -5.29 0.25
CA THR A 84 -6.79 -6.73 0.31
C THR A 84 -6.74 -7.37 -1.07
N SER A 85 -6.57 -8.69 -1.08
CA SER A 85 -6.74 -9.50 -2.30
C SER A 85 -8.20 -9.65 -2.75
N GLY A 86 -9.16 -9.30 -1.89
CA GLY A 86 -10.59 -9.53 -2.13
C GLY A 86 -11.03 -10.99 -1.91
N TRP A 87 -10.14 -11.86 -1.42
CA TRP A 87 -10.44 -13.30 -1.26
C TRP A 87 -11.43 -13.61 -0.15
N HIS A 88 -11.40 -12.85 0.94
CA HIS A 88 -12.24 -13.04 2.12
C HIS A 88 -13.55 -12.24 2.03
N TYR A 89 -14.35 -12.54 1.01
CA TYR A 89 -15.55 -11.81 0.63
C TYR A 89 -16.49 -11.51 1.81
N GLU A 90 -16.97 -12.56 2.49
CA GLU A 90 -17.93 -12.41 3.60
C GLU A 90 -17.40 -11.57 4.76
N ARG A 91 -16.13 -11.74 5.07
CA ARG A 91 -15.49 -10.96 6.15
C ARG A 91 -15.33 -9.49 5.78
N ALA A 92 -15.02 -9.21 4.51
CA ALA A 92 -14.93 -7.83 4.03
C ALA A 92 -16.27 -7.12 4.04
N LEU A 93 -17.36 -7.79 3.69
CA LEU A 93 -18.71 -7.22 3.78
C LEU A 93 -19.13 -6.94 5.23
N LYS A 94 -18.92 -7.90 6.15
CA LYS A 94 -19.20 -7.70 7.59
C LYS A 94 -18.41 -6.53 8.17
N LEU A 95 -17.14 -6.40 7.79
CA LEU A 95 -16.34 -5.27 8.22
C LEU A 95 -16.87 -3.94 7.70
N ALA A 96 -17.31 -3.88 6.45
CA ALA A 96 -17.91 -2.69 5.84
C ALA A 96 -19.27 -2.33 6.47
N GLU A 97 -20.06 -3.32 6.88
CA GLU A 97 -21.29 -3.10 7.65
C GLU A 97 -21.00 -2.44 9.00
N ARG A 98 -19.98 -2.92 9.72
CA ARG A 98 -19.59 -2.36 11.02
C ARG A 98 -18.93 -0.99 10.89
N PHE A 99 -18.16 -0.76 9.82
CA PHE A 99 -17.43 0.48 9.57
C PHE A 99 -17.78 1.08 8.20
N PRO A 100 -18.94 1.75 8.03
CA PRO A 100 -19.43 2.23 6.73
C PRO A 100 -18.51 3.24 6.03
N ASN A 101 -17.62 3.91 6.78
CA ASN A 101 -16.67 4.89 6.27
C ASN A 101 -15.31 4.28 5.90
N ILE A 102 -15.15 2.95 6.00
CA ILE A 102 -13.90 2.30 5.67
C ILE A 102 -13.61 2.38 4.17
N GLY A 103 -12.37 2.66 3.83
CA GLY A 103 -11.88 2.50 2.48
C GLY A 103 -11.46 1.06 2.21
N ILE A 104 -11.80 0.51 1.04
CA ILE A 104 -11.35 -0.83 0.64
C ILE A 104 -10.71 -0.76 -0.73
N ARG A 105 -9.46 -1.22 -0.82
CA ARG A 105 -8.69 -1.33 -2.06
C ARG A 105 -8.42 -2.80 -2.36
N VAL A 106 -9.02 -3.28 -3.44
CA VAL A 106 -8.79 -4.65 -3.93
C VAL A 106 -7.62 -4.64 -4.91
N SER A 107 -6.69 -5.55 -4.73
CA SER A 107 -5.57 -5.71 -5.68
C SER A 107 -6.03 -6.51 -6.89
N ILE A 108 -5.98 -5.91 -8.07
CA ILE A 108 -6.32 -6.52 -9.36
C ILE A 108 -5.18 -6.22 -10.34
N GLU A 109 -4.46 -7.26 -10.75
CA GLU A 109 -3.22 -7.13 -11.51
C GLU A 109 -3.40 -7.31 -13.02
N GLY A 110 -4.62 -7.44 -13.50
CA GLY A 110 -4.95 -7.63 -14.93
C GLY A 110 -6.38 -8.12 -15.11
N LEU A 111 -6.76 -8.43 -16.34
CA LEU A 111 -8.01 -9.13 -16.64
C LEU A 111 -7.92 -10.59 -16.19
N ALA A 112 -9.05 -11.29 -16.12
CA ALA A 112 -9.24 -12.57 -15.41
C ALA A 112 -8.02 -13.51 -15.36
N GLU A 113 -7.62 -14.11 -16.49
CA GLU A 113 -6.54 -15.09 -16.53
C GLU A 113 -5.19 -14.49 -16.10
N ARG A 114 -4.90 -13.27 -16.54
CA ARG A 114 -3.65 -12.57 -16.20
C ARG A 114 -3.59 -12.20 -14.73
N ASN A 115 -4.69 -11.74 -14.17
CA ASN A 115 -4.79 -11.49 -12.75
C ASN A 115 -4.51 -12.74 -11.93
N ASP A 116 -5.16 -13.85 -12.30
CA ASP A 116 -5.07 -15.10 -11.57
C ASP A 116 -3.66 -15.71 -11.67
N ASP A 117 -3.02 -15.59 -12.83
CA ASP A 117 -1.62 -15.97 -13.03
C ASP A 117 -0.65 -15.12 -12.20
N LEU A 118 -0.79 -13.78 -12.22
CA LEU A 118 0.08 -12.87 -11.47
C LEU A 118 -0.14 -12.96 -9.97
N ARG A 119 -1.39 -13.18 -9.53
CA ARG A 119 -1.74 -13.35 -8.12
C ARG A 119 -1.54 -14.78 -7.61
N GLY A 120 -1.26 -15.73 -8.54
CA GLY A 120 -0.98 -17.12 -8.25
C GLY A 120 -2.17 -17.87 -7.64
N ARG A 121 -3.41 -17.47 -8.00
CA ARG A 121 -4.62 -18.12 -7.48
C ARG A 121 -5.81 -17.98 -8.42
N PRO A 122 -6.32 -19.08 -8.98
CA PRO A 122 -7.50 -19.08 -9.85
C PRO A 122 -8.75 -18.51 -9.18
N GLY A 123 -9.53 -17.72 -9.91
CA GLY A 123 -10.77 -17.08 -9.44
C GLY A 123 -10.54 -15.83 -8.61
N GLY A 124 -9.32 -15.32 -8.51
CA GLY A 124 -9.00 -14.09 -7.77
C GLY A 124 -9.64 -12.86 -8.37
N PHE A 125 -9.63 -12.74 -9.70
CA PHE A 125 -10.28 -11.65 -10.41
C PHE A 125 -11.78 -11.59 -10.12
N ASP A 126 -12.48 -12.70 -10.31
CA ASP A 126 -13.93 -12.78 -10.10
C ASP A 126 -14.32 -12.43 -8.65
N ARG A 127 -13.58 -12.95 -7.68
CA ARG A 127 -13.82 -12.66 -6.26
C ARG A 127 -13.60 -11.20 -5.93
N GLY A 128 -12.51 -10.61 -6.40
CA GLY A 128 -12.22 -9.20 -6.20
C GLY A 128 -13.28 -8.30 -6.82
N LEU A 129 -13.72 -8.59 -8.04
CA LEU A 129 -14.74 -7.83 -8.73
C LEU A 129 -16.12 -7.96 -8.05
N ARG A 130 -16.52 -9.18 -7.65
CA ARG A 130 -17.75 -9.41 -6.89
C ARG A 130 -17.76 -8.64 -5.56
N LEU A 131 -16.64 -8.62 -4.85
CA LEU A 131 -16.53 -7.85 -3.62
C LEU A 131 -16.74 -6.36 -3.88
N LEU A 132 -16.12 -5.79 -4.90
CA LEU A 132 -16.30 -4.39 -5.27
C LEU A 132 -17.73 -4.04 -5.65
N LEU A 133 -18.42 -4.93 -6.37
CA LEU A 133 -19.83 -4.76 -6.72
C LEU A 133 -20.72 -4.76 -5.48
N ALA A 134 -20.55 -5.75 -4.60
CA ALA A 134 -21.34 -5.84 -3.37
C ALA A 134 -21.11 -4.64 -2.43
N LEU A 135 -19.86 -4.20 -2.26
CA LEU A 135 -19.55 -3.00 -1.49
C LEU A 135 -20.18 -1.73 -2.10
N SER A 136 -20.22 -1.65 -3.43
CA SER A 136 -20.92 -0.55 -4.13
C SER A 136 -22.41 -0.58 -3.90
N GLU A 137 -23.04 -1.76 -3.94
CA GLU A 137 -24.45 -1.96 -3.66
C GLU A 137 -24.81 -1.63 -2.19
N MET A 138 -23.91 -1.94 -1.26
CA MET A 138 -24.01 -1.53 0.15
C MET A 138 -23.86 -0.02 0.37
N GLY A 139 -23.45 0.72 -0.65
CA GLY A 139 -23.27 2.18 -0.59
C GLY A 139 -21.94 2.63 0.02
N VAL A 140 -20.95 1.74 0.16
CA VAL A 140 -19.60 2.11 0.61
C VAL A 140 -18.97 3.06 -0.41
N LYS A 141 -18.48 4.22 0.04
CA LYS A 141 -18.05 5.31 -0.85
C LYS A 141 -16.59 5.22 -1.26
N ASP A 142 -15.71 4.81 -0.35
CA ASP A 142 -14.26 4.79 -0.57
C ASP A 142 -13.77 3.41 -1.01
N ILE A 143 -14.21 2.97 -2.19
CA ILE A 143 -13.84 1.67 -2.74
C ILE A 143 -13.16 1.79 -4.10
N GLY A 144 -12.30 0.85 -4.38
CA GLY A 144 -11.59 0.80 -5.65
C GLY A 144 -10.60 -0.35 -5.72
N PHE A 145 -9.84 -0.36 -6.78
CA PHE A 145 -8.81 -1.36 -6.99
C PHE A 145 -7.52 -0.72 -7.53
N GLY A 146 -6.44 -1.45 -7.38
CA GLY A 146 -5.12 -1.03 -7.81
C GLY A 146 -4.41 -2.13 -8.58
N ILE A 147 -3.52 -1.70 -9.47
CA ILE A 147 -2.66 -2.55 -10.28
C ILE A 147 -1.19 -2.23 -10.01
N THR A 148 -0.38 -3.27 -9.83
CA THR A 148 1.08 -3.17 -9.87
C THR A 148 1.55 -3.49 -11.28
N VAL A 149 1.86 -2.46 -12.04
CA VAL A 149 2.21 -2.57 -13.46
C VAL A 149 3.60 -3.20 -13.64
N SER A 150 3.66 -4.17 -14.53
CA SER A 150 4.84 -4.95 -14.88
C SER A 150 4.95 -5.15 -16.39
N ASN A 151 5.92 -5.95 -16.80
CA ASN A 151 6.07 -6.36 -18.20
C ASN A 151 4.85 -7.13 -18.76
N ASN A 152 4.08 -7.77 -17.87
CA ASN A 152 3.08 -8.76 -18.24
C ASN A 152 1.62 -8.27 -18.18
N ASN A 153 1.39 -7.01 -17.76
CA ASN A 153 0.04 -6.49 -17.53
C ASN A 153 -0.14 -5.00 -17.85
N SER A 154 0.84 -4.38 -18.47
CA SER A 154 0.77 -2.93 -18.74
C SER A 154 -0.35 -2.55 -19.72
N ASP A 155 -0.71 -3.43 -20.63
CA ASP A 155 -1.83 -3.30 -21.55
C ASP A 155 -3.19 -3.42 -20.84
N ASP A 156 -3.32 -4.35 -19.88
CA ASP A 156 -4.53 -4.50 -19.07
C ASP A 156 -4.81 -3.27 -18.18
N MET A 157 -3.79 -2.50 -17.84
CA MET A 157 -3.94 -1.26 -17.06
C MET A 157 -4.97 -0.31 -17.68
N LEU A 158 -4.98 -0.17 -18.99
CA LEU A 158 -5.91 0.70 -19.70
C LEU A 158 -7.35 0.18 -19.65
N TRP A 159 -7.54 -1.12 -19.78
CA TRP A 159 -8.84 -1.77 -19.64
C TRP A 159 -9.38 -1.66 -18.21
N LEU A 160 -8.53 -1.89 -17.22
CA LEU A 160 -8.87 -1.73 -15.81
C LEU A 160 -9.24 -0.30 -15.47
N TYR A 161 -8.51 0.69 -16.01
CA TYR A 161 -8.90 2.09 -15.87
C TYR A 161 -10.30 2.38 -16.43
N GLN A 162 -10.60 1.89 -17.65
CA GLN A 162 -11.93 2.05 -18.24
C GLN A 162 -13.02 1.34 -17.43
N LEU A 163 -12.72 0.15 -16.91
CA LEU A 163 -13.63 -0.58 -16.02
C LEU A 163 -13.92 0.22 -14.75
N SER A 164 -12.89 0.79 -14.11
CA SER A 164 -13.06 1.62 -12.92
C SER A 164 -13.96 2.83 -13.16
N LYS A 165 -13.84 3.45 -14.33
CA LYS A 165 -14.69 4.59 -14.74
C LYS A 165 -16.15 4.17 -14.89
N LYS A 166 -16.42 3.05 -15.56
CA LYS A 166 -17.78 2.51 -15.73
C LYS A 166 -18.41 2.13 -14.39
N MET A 167 -17.64 1.57 -13.48
CA MET A 167 -18.09 1.19 -12.14
C MET A 167 -18.10 2.35 -11.14
N LYS A 168 -17.60 3.52 -11.50
CA LYS A 168 -17.41 4.69 -10.61
C LYS A 168 -16.54 4.37 -9.39
N LEU A 169 -15.50 3.57 -9.58
CA LEU A 169 -14.56 3.15 -8.56
C LEU A 169 -13.24 3.91 -8.65
N GLU A 170 -12.53 3.97 -7.52
CA GLU A 170 -11.17 4.46 -7.49
C GLU A 170 -10.22 3.50 -8.21
N PHE A 171 -9.27 4.04 -8.96
CA PHE A 171 -8.22 3.28 -9.63
C PHE A 171 -6.84 3.81 -9.23
N ALA A 172 -6.00 2.93 -8.75
CA ALA A 172 -4.62 3.25 -8.35
C ALA A 172 -3.62 2.44 -9.17
N THR A 173 -2.48 3.03 -9.43
CA THR A 173 -1.37 2.39 -10.13
C THR A 173 -0.12 2.41 -9.27
N ALA A 174 0.63 1.33 -9.32
CA ALA A 174 2.01 1.24 -8.89
C ALA A 174 2.82 0.57 -10.00
N THR A 175 4.12 0.46 -9.86
CA THR A 175 4.95 -0.36 -10.75
C THR A 175 5.82 -1.31 -9.94
N TYR A 176 6.38 -2.31 -10.58
CA TYR A 176 7.29 -3.25 -9.95
C TYR A 176 8.39 -2.51 -9.19
N HIS A 177 8.59 -2.91 -7.96
CA HIS A 177 9.68 -2.45 -7.11
C HIS A 177 10.11 -3.57 -6.16
N ASN A 178 11.32 -3.48 -5.70
CA ASN A 178 11.88 -4.39 -4.72
C ASN A 178 11.69 -3.82 -3.31
N SER A 179 11.47 -4.69 -2.36
CA SER A 179 11.25 -4.33 -0.97
C SER A 179 11.65 -5.49 -0.06
N PHE A 180 12.29 -5.19 1.08
CA PHE A 180 12.55 -6.20 2.11
C PHE A 180 11.24 -6.86 2.58
N TYR A 181 10.16 -6.08 2.63
CA TYR A 181 8.83 -6.52 2.99
C TYR A 181 8.27 -7.59 2.04
N PHE A 182 8.58 -7.51 0.74
CA PHE A 182 8.16 -8.52 -0.23
C PHE A 182 9.05 -9.76 -0.25
N HIS A 183 10.19 -9.73 0.42
CA HIS A 183 11.24 -10.75 0.30
C HIS A 183 11.59 -11.04 -1.16
N LYS A 184 11.70 -9.97 -1.98
CA LYS A 184 11.89 -10.05 -3.42
C LYS A 184 12.78 -8.91 -3.90
N ASP A 185 13.75 -9.26 -4.75
CA ASP A 185 14.78 -8.37 -5.27
C ASP A 185 14.92 -8.41 -6.80
N ASP A 186 14.06 -9.18 -7.48
CA ASP A 186 14.07 -9.40 -8.93
C ASP A 186 12.86 -8.79 -9.66
N ASN A 187 12.14 -7.88 -9.02
CA ASN A 187 11.05 -7.13 -9.65
C ASN A 187 11.63 -6.01 -10.53
N PHE A 188 11.80 -6.27 -11.82
CA PHE A 188 12.29 -5.29 -12.78
C PHE A 188 11.34 -5.14 -13.97
N VAL A 189 11.20 -3.90 -14.45
CA VAL A 189 10.53 -3.60 -15.71
C VAL A 189 11.58 -3.69 -16.81
N THR A 190 11.55 -4.77 -17.59
CA THR A 190 12.51 -5.02 -18.69
C THR A 190 12.00 -4.52 -20.04
N ASN A 191 10.68 -4.61 -20.30
CA ASN A 191 10.02 -4.06 -21.50
C ASN A 191 9.59 -2.61 -21.26
N GLN A 192 10.58 -1.74 -20.99
CA GLN A 192 10.31 -0.36 -20.56
C GLN A 192 9.52 0.44 -21.59
N ASP A 193 9.82 0.30 -22.89
CA ASP A 193 9.21 1.11 -23.95
C ASP A 193 7.69 0.89 -24.01
N GLU A 194 7.24 -0.35 -23.98
CA GLU A 194 5.82 -0.70 -23.99
C GLU A 194 5.11 -0.24 -22.71
N VAL A 195 5.69 -0.54 -21.55
CA VAL A 195 5.13 -0.12 -20.25
C VAL A 195 5.01 1.39 -20.18
N ILE A 196 6.02 2.13 -20.62
CA ILE A 196 6.02 3.59 -20.65
C ILE A 196 4.98 4.12 -21.66
N ALA A 197 4.81 3.49 -22.84
CA ALA A 197 3.80 3.87 -23.81
C ALA A 197 2.38 3.73 -23.21
N ASN A 198 2.12 2.64 -22.50
CA ASN A 198 0.84 2.42 -21.83
C ASN A 198 0.58 3.42 -20.70
N PHE A 199 1.60 3.77 -19.88
CA PHE A 199 1.49 4.85 -18.90
C PHE A 199 1.22 6.21 -19.56
N LYS A 200 1.88 6.54 -20.67
CA LYS A 200 1.61 7.79 -21.41
C LYS A 200 0.17 7.85 -21.90
N THR A 201 -0.38 6.72 -22.37
CA THR A 201 -1.78 6.62 -22.80
C THR A 201 -2.73 6.86 -21.62
N LEU A 202 -2.46 6.25 -20.45
CA LEU A 202 -3.23 6.49 -19.23
C LEU A 202 -3.17 7.96 -18.80
N ILE A 203 -2.00 8.57 -18.83
CA ILE A 203 -1.81 9.99 -18.52
C ILE A 203 -2.67 10.86 -19.45
N ALA A 204 -2.67 10.56 -20.76
CA ALA A 204 -3.49 11.29 -21.74
C ALA A 204 -5.00 11.17 -21.45
N TYR A 205 -5.47 10.02 -20.99
CA TYR A 205 -6.86 9.84 -20.53
C TYR A 205 -7.16 10.67 -19.28
N LEU A 206 -6.29 10.61 -18.27
CA LEU A 206 -6.44 11.34 -17.02
C LEU A 206 -6.45 12.87 -17.22
N LEU A 207 -5.61 13.38 -18.11
CA LEU A 207 -5.53 14.81 -18.41
C LEU A 207 -6.76 15.34 -19.18
N LYS A 208 -7.49 14.49 -19.91
CA LYS A 208 -8.75 14.83 -20.55
C LYS A 208 -9.90 15.00 -19.56
N GLU A 209 -9.76 14.46 -18.36
CA GLU A 209 -10.75 14.66 -17.31
C GLU A 209 -10.59 16.06 -16.70
N ASN A 210 -11.66 16.84 -16.65
CA ASN A 210 -11.65 18.16 -16.02
C ASN A 210 -11.79 18.02 -14.48
N ASN A 211 -10.77 17.41 -13.85
CA ASN A 211 -10.80 17.02 -12.45
C ASN A 211 -9.39 17.08 -11.82
N PRO A 212 -9.17 17.90 -10.78
CA PRO A 212 -7.87 18.00 -10.11
C PRO A 212 -7.29 16.68 -9.62
N LYS A 213 -8.13 15.76 -9.17
CA LYS A 213 -7.71 14.42 -8.72
C LYS A 213 -7.11 13.61 -9.88
N SER A 214 -7.70 13.69 -11.07
CA SER A 214 -7.18 13.02 -12.26
C SER A 214 -5.86 13.62 -12.72
N TRP A 215 -5.70 14.94 -12.61
CA TRP A 215 -4.44 15.62 -12.93
C TRP A 215 -3.33 15.23 -11.94
N TYR A 216 -3.65 15.15 -10.64
CA TYR A 216 -2.71 14.63 -9.65
C TYR A 216 -2.28 13.17 -9.99
N ARG A 217 -3.22 12.32 -10.38
CA ARG A 217 -2.92 10.95 -10.82
C ARG A 217 -2.08 10.90 -12.09
N ALA A 218 -2.32 11.81 -13.04
CA ALA A 218 -1.48 11.95 -14.24
C ALA A 218 -0.03 12.31 -13.85
N PHE A 219 0.16 13.25 -12.92
CA PHE A 219 1.48 13.59 -12.39
C PHE A 219 2.12 12.40 -11.65
N PHE A 220 1.34 11.67 -10.84
CA PHE A 220 1.83 10.47 -10.17
C PHE A 220 2.32 9.42 -11.18
N ASN A 221 1.56 9.15 -12.24
CA ASN A 221 1.97 8.21 -13.30
C ASN A 221 3.20 8.71 -14.09
N LEU A 222 3.38 10.02 -14.24
CA LEU A 222 4.62 10.58 -14.79
C LEU A 222 5.82 10.26 -13.92
N GLY A 223 5.66 10.31 -12.59
CA GLY A 223 6.66 9.88 -11.62
C GLY A 223 7.01 8.39 -11.73
N LEU A 224 6.02 7.52 -11.97
CA LEU A 224 6.26 6.09 -12.25
C LEU A 224 7.08 5.87 -13.52
N ILE A 225 6.82 6.64 -14.59
CA ILE A 225 7.65 6.62 -15.81
C ILE A 225 9.08 7.04 -15.50
N ASN A 226 9.25 8.11 -14.73
CA ASN A 226 10.59 8.56 -14.31
C ASN A 226 11.33 7.51 -13.48
N TYR A 227 10.62 6.84 -12.57
CA TYR A 227 11.16 5.74 -11.77
C TYR A 227 11.62 4.58 -12.66
N ILE A 228 10.80 4.11 -13.60
CA ILE A 228 11.12 3.02 -14.55
C ILE A 228 12.38 3.36 -15.37
N LYS A 229 12.55 4.61 -15.77
CA LYS A 229 13.73 5.09 -16.51
C LYS A 229 15.00 5.26 -15.65
N GLY A 230 14.93 5.04 -14.36
CA GLY A 230 16.04 5.28 -13.44
C GLY A 230 16.36 6.78 -13.23
N GLY A 231 15.41 7.67 -13.55
CA GLY A 231 15.57 9.12 -13.36
C GLY A 231 15.65 9.52 -11.89
N LYS A 232 16.23 10.69 -11.60
CA LYS A 232 16.25 11.23 -10.24
C LYS A 232 14.83 11.46 -9.72
N ARG A 233 14.63 11.28 -8.41
CA ARG A 233 13.35 11.55 -7.77
C ARG A 233 12.87 12.97 -8.07
N MET A 234 11.59 13.10 -8.44
CA MET A 234 10.99 14.39 -8.83
C MET A 234 10.59 15.25 -7.62
N LEU A 235 10.31 14.62 -6.48
CA LEU A 235 9.95 15.28 -5.22
C LEU A 235 10.82 14.76 -4.07
N PRO A 236 11.01 15.53 -2.99
CA PRO A 236 11.69 15.05 -1.78
C PRO A 236 11.05 13.78 -1.22
N CYS A 237 11.84 13.00 -0.48
CA CYS A 237 11.34 11.83 0.22
C CYS A 237 10.84 12.24 1.60
N GLU A 238 9.58 11.91 1.89
CA GLU A 238 8.94 12.17 3.19
C GLU A 238 8.93 10.93 4.11
N ALA A 239 9.63 9.87 3.71
CA ALA A 239 9.74 8.66 4.52
C ALA A 239 10.39 8.94 5.87
N GLY A 240 9.73 8.55 6.96
CA GLY A 240 10.16 8.84 8.33
C GLY A 240 9.96 10.28 8.78
N ASN A 241 9.37 11.16 7.96
CA ASN A 241 8.94 12.51 8.31
C ASN A 241 7.41 12.62 8.32
N ALA A 242 6.77 12.53 7.16
CA ALA A 242 5.31 12.59 7.06
C ALA A 242 4.65 11.21 7.11
N ASN A 243 5.35 10.16 6.71
CA ASN A 243 4.83 8.80 6.69
C ASN A 243 5.78 7.80 7.33
N PHE A 244 5.23 6.68 7.78
CA PHE A 244 5.97 5.56 8.35
C PHE A 244 5.21 4.25 8.21
N PHE A 245 5.90 3.15 8.52
CA PHE A 245 5.39 1.79 8.52
C PHE A 245 5.47 1.17 9.90
N ILE A 246 4.51 0.29 10.22
CA ILE A 246 4.58 -0.64 11.34
C ILE A 246 4.51 -2.04 10.75
N GLU A 247 5.50 -2.89 11.06
CA GLU A 247 5.50 -4.28 10.63
C GLU A 247 4.81 -5.18 11.66
N PRO A 248 4.48 -6.47 11.36
CA PRO A 248 3.65 -7.28 12.22
C PRO A 248 4.14 -7.47 13.65
N TYR A 249 5.43 -7.33 13.91
CA TYR A 249 5.97 -7.50 15.26
C TYR A 249 6.09 -6.19 16.04
N GLY A 250 5.70 -5.07 15.41
CA GLY A 250 5.64 -3.75 16.03
C GLY A 250 6.83 -2.85 15.72
N ASP A 251 7.80 -3.31 14.94
CA ASP A 251 8.90 -2.47 14.51
C ASP A 251 8.42 -1.38 13.57
N VAL A 252 8.90 -0.16 13.80
CA VAL A 252 8.55 1.04 13.04
C VAL A 252 9.66 1.34 12.03
N TYR A 253 9.30 1.43 10.77
CA TYR A 253 10.23 1.74 9.67
C TYR A 253 9.82 3.02 8.94
N PRO A 254 10.77 3.79 8.41
CA PRO A 254 10.46 5.00 7.66
C PRO A 254 9.75 4.72 6.33
N CYS A 255 10.04 3.59 5.69
CA CYS A 255 9.39 3.19 4.44
C CYS A 255 9.49 1.68 4.21
N ASN A 256 8.69 1.14 3.26
CA ASN A 256 8.68 -0.25 2.86
C ASN A 256 9.58 -0.59 1.67
N GLY A 257 10.14 0.41 1.00
CA GLY A 257 10.99 0.23 -0.19
C GLY A 257 12.46 0.00 0.12
N LEU A 258 12.80 -0.23 1.37
CA LEU A 258 14.19 -0.41 1.80
C LEU A 258 14.66 -1.83 1.52
N GLU A 259 15.89 -1.99 1.07
CA GLU A 259 16.55 -3.29 0.92
C GLU A 259 17.40 -3.58 2.15
N ASP A 260 17.50 -4.85 2.54
CA ASP A 260 18.25 -5.33 3.71
C ASP A 260 19.67 -4.77 3.87
N LYS A 261 20.31 -4.40 2.77
CA LYS A 261 21.70 -3.91 2.79
C LYS A 261 21.87 -2.52 3.38
N ILE A 262 20.81 -1.72 3.38
CA ILE A 262 20.84 -0.31 3.82
C ILE A 262 20.20 -0.15 5.20
N TRP A 263 19.20 -0.98 5.54
CA TRP A 263 18.33 -0.72 6.66
C TRP A 263 18.08 -1.95 7.54
N LYS A 264 19.01 -2.29 8.39
CA LYS A 264 18.79 -3.30 9.45
C LYS A 264 18.18 -2.69 10.72
N GLU A 265 18.00 -1.37 10.76
CA GLU A 265 17.55 -0.69 11.97
C GLU A 265 16.14 -0.12 11.79
N SER A 266 15.24 -0.52 12.70
CA SER A 266 13.94 0.14 12.88
C SER A 266 14.11 1.49 13.57
N MET A 267 13.09 2.35 13.51
CA MET A 267 13.01 3.58 14.29
C MET A 267 12.72 3.32 15.77
N GLY A 268 12.40 2.08 16.14
CA GLY A 268 12.00 1.58 17.44
C GLY A 268 10.86 0.57 17.28
N ASN A 269 10.47 -0.08 18.37
CA ASN A 269 9.31 -0.98 18.39
C ASN A 269 8.16 -0.32 19.15
N ILE A 270 6.96 -0.29 18.55
CA ILE A 270 5.79 0.39 19.13
C ILE A 270 5.39 -0.18 20.50
N LYS A 271 5.70 -1.43 20.78
CA LYS A 271 5.40 -2.12 22.04
C LYS A 271 6.31 -1.69 23.22
N ASP A 272 7.45 -1.05 22.92
CA ASP A 272 8.41 -0.63 23.93
C ASP A 272 8.12 0.78 24.49
N TYR A 273 7.09 1.46 23.95
CA TYR A 273 6.76 2.84 24.31
C TYR A 273 5.32 2.97 24.79
N THR A 274 5.09 3.87 25.69
CA THR A 274 3.75 4.25 26.16
C THR A 274 3.24 5.52 25.48
N ASN A 275 4.12 6.24 24.79
CA ASN A 275 3.85 7.47 24.05
C ASN A 275 4.58 7.42 22.70
N PHE A 276 3.88 7.69 21.61
CA PHE A 276 4.46 7.69 20.27
C PHE A 276 5.51 8.78 20.06
N GLU A 277 5.35 9.94 20.71
CA GLU A 277 6.33 11.02 20.60
C GLU A 277 7.71 10.61 21.09
N ASP A 278 7.79 9.80 22.16
CA ASP A 278 9.05 9.30 22.70
C ASP A 278 9.77 8.37 21.71
N LEU A 279 9.02 7.54 20.98
CA LEU A 279 9.56 6.75 19.88
C LEU A 279 9.98 7.65 18.72
N TRP A 280 9.07 8.55 18.29
CA TRP A 280 9.23 9.34 17.08
C TRP A 280 10.41 10.32 17.17
N PHE A 281 10.62 10.93 18.32
CA PHE A 281 11.73 11.87 18.55
C PHE A 281 12.96 11.22 19.20
N SER A 282 13.01 9.89 19.31
CA SER A 282 14.15 9.18 19.88
C SER A 282 15.45 9.40 19.09
N PRO A 283 16.61 9.23 19.72
CA PRO A 283 17.90 9.24 19.02
C PRO A 283 17.98 8.17 17.92
N GLN A 284 17.38 7.00 18.13
CA GLN A 284 17.32 5.92 17.15
C GLN A 284 16.51 6.33 15.91
N ALA A 285 15.30 6.86 16.09
CA ALA A 285 14.48 7.35 14.98
C ALA A 285 15.17 8.48 14.21
N THR A 286 15.88 9.37 14.92
CA THR A 286 16.67 10.44 14.31
C THR A 286 17.81 9.90 13.47
N ARG A 287 18.54 8.89 13.96
CA ARG A 287 19.61 8.21 13.21
C ARG A 287 19.05 7.59 11.92
N VAL A 288 17.94 6.86 12.00
CA VAL A 288 17.29 6.22 10.84
C VAL A 288 16.84 7.27 9.81
N ARG A 289 16.27 8.40 10.22
CA ARG A 289 15.92 9.50 9.30
C ARG A 289 17.13 10.08 8.58
N ASN A 290 18.27 10.21 9.27
CA ASN A 290 19.49 10.71 8.62
C ASN A 290 19.94 9.73 7.52
N LEU A 291 19.82 8.42 7.74
CA LEU A 291 20.07 7.43 6.68
C LEU A 291 19.09 7.62 5.51
N VAL A 292 17.80 7.92 5.75
CA VAL A 292 16.82 8.19 4.66
C VAL A 292 17.26 9.36 3.78
N LYS A 293 17.87 10.40 4.34
CA LYS A 293 18.38 11.56 3.57
C LYS A 293 19.47 11.16 2.58
N GLU A 294 20.27 10.14 2.92
CA GLU A 294 21.37 9.62 2.08
C GLU A 294 20.89 8.50 1.12
N CYS A 295 19.60 8.15 1.13
CA CYS A 295 19.06 7.07 0.32
C CYS A 295 19.20 7.35 -1.18
N PRO A 296 19.93 6.50 -1.94
CA PRO A 296 20.20 6.73 -3.36
C PRO A 296 19.03 6.33 -4.27
N LYS A 297 17.97 5.75 -3.71
CA LYS A 297 16.84 5.24 -4.50
C LYS A 297 15.98 6.37 -5.07
N ASN A 298 15.49 6.14 -6.27
CA ASN A 298 14.57 7.03 -6.96
C ASN A 298 13.10 6.63 -6.80
N CYS A 299 12.75 5.89 -5.74
CA CYS A 299 11.40 5.37 -5.50
C CYS A 299 10.31 6.43 -5.73
N TRP A 300 9.19 5.96 -6.26
CA TRP A 300 7.99 6.75 -6.47
C TRP A 300 6.78 5.89 -6.06
N MET A 301 6.40 5.98 -4.76
CA MET A 301 5.38 5.14 -4.14
C MET A 301 4.54 5.98 -3.18
#